data_629a97dee3ef7faae6037b73fa325c66
#
_entry.id   629a97dee3ef7faae6037b73fa325c66
#
_cell.length_a   1.000
_cell.length_b   1.000
_cell.length_c   1.000
_cell.angle_alpha   90.00
_cell.angle_beta   90.00
_cell.angle_gamma   90.00
#
_symmetry.space_group_name_H-M   'P 1'
#
loop_
_entity.id
_entity.type
_entity.pdbx_description
1 polymer ?
#
loop_
_entity_poly.entity_id
_entity_poly.type
_entity_poly.pdbx_seq_one_letter_code
_entity_poly.pdbx_strand_id
1 'polypeptide(L)'
;MWYCIYAKDSPNSLEKRQLKRSEHLKRLKILQDMGRLLLAGPFPQVDSENPGPEGFSGSLIVAEFDSLTAAQKWANDDPFFHSGVYREIEVKP
;
A
#
# COMPACT_ATOMS: atom_id res chain seq x y z
N MET A 1 11.76 14.38 0.43
CA MET A 1 10.78 14.67 1.52
C MET A 1 9.78 13.54 1.69
N TRP A 2 8.98 13.57 2.73
CA TRP A 2 7.99 12.55 3.01
C TRP A 2 6.73 12.73 2.18
N TYR A 3 6.18 11.60 1.71
CA TYR A 3 4.92 11.56 0.97
C TYR A 3 4.00 10.54 1.60
N CYS A 4 2.71 10.87 1.62
CA CYS A 4 1.65 9.98 2.08
C CYS A 4 1.00 9.31 0.88
N ILE A 5 0.92 7.99 0.91
CA ILE A 5 0.25 7.19 -0.11
C ILE A 5 -0.95 6.54 0.56
N TYR A 6 -2.13 6.92 0.12
CA TYR A 6 -3.40 6.38 0.60
C TYR A 6 -4.04 5.59 -0.52
N ALA A 7 -4.17 4.29 -0.34
CA ALA A 7 -4.77 3.40 -1.33
C ALA A 7 -6.09 2.85 -0.83
N LYS A 8 -7.06 2.79 -1.72
CA LYS A 8 -8.38 2.21 -1.45
C LYS A 8 -8.50 0.89 -2.19
N ASP A 9 -8.94 -0.15 -1.47
CA ASP A 9 -9.11 -1.47 -2.05
C ASP A 9 -10.37 -1.57 -2.90
N SER A 10 -10.31 -2.43 -3.91
CA SER A 10 -11.49 -2.92 -4.61
C SER A 10 -12.30 -3.82 -3.70
N PRO A 11 -13.63 -3.91 -3.87
CA PRO A 11 -14.43 -4.89 -3.13
C PRO A 11 -13.92 -6.32 -3.35
N ASN A 12 -13.99 -7.13 -2.29
CA ASN A 12 -13.63 -8.56 -2.34
C ASN A 12 -12.19 -8.81 -2.81
N SER A 13 -11.25 -8.01 -2.31
CA SER A 13 -9.84 -8.06 -2.73
C SER A 13 -8.94 -8.89 -1.82
N LEU A 14 -9.46 -9.48 -0.74
CA LEU A 14 -8.63 -10.19 0.25
C LEU A 14 -7.80 -11.32 -0.38
N GLU A 15 -8.40 -12.12 -1.23
CA GLU A 15 -7.69 -13.23 -1.88
C GLU A 15 -6.55 -12.72 -2.77
N LYS A 16 -6.79 -11.66 -3.54
CA LYS A 16 -5.75 -11.03 -4.36
C LYS A 16 -4.63 -10.44 -3.50
N ARG A 17 -4.97 -9.84 -2.34
CA ARG A 17 -3.98 -9.36 -1.39
C ARG A 17 -3.07 -10.50 -0.92
N GLN A 18 -3.65 -11.64 -0.55
CA GLN A 18 -2.89 -12.79 -0.10
C GLN A 18 -1.94 -13.31 -1.18
N LEU A 19 -2.40 -13.36 -2.44
CA LEU A 19 -1.60 -13.83 -3.57
C LEU A 19 -0.44 -12.89 -3.90
N LYS A 20 -0.60 -11.57 -3.73
CA LYS A 20 0.40 -10.57 -4.12
C LYS A 20 1.17 -9.99 -2.94
N ARG A 21 0.88 -10.44 -1.73
CA ARG A 21 1.43 -9.85 -0.51
C ARG A 21 2.96 -9.91 -0.46
N SER A 22 3.57 -11.03 -0.82
CA SER A 22 5.03 -11.16 -0.75
C SER A 22 5.74 -10.19 -1.71
N GLU A 23 5.22 -9.99 -2.89
CA GLU A 23 5.78 -9.05 -3.87
C GLU A 23 5.63 -7.60 -3.39
N HIS A 24 4.47 -7.26 -2.82
CA HIS A 24 4.21 -5.95 -2.24
C HIS A 24 5.18 -5.66 -1.08
N LEU A 25 5.36 -6.61 -0.16
CA LEU A 25 6.24 -6.45 0.99
C LEU A 25 7.71 -6.33 0.60
N LYS A 26 8.16 -6.99 -0.46
CA LYS A 26 9.54 -6.86 -0.96
C LYS A 26 9.87 -5.42 -1.34
N ARG A 27 8.94 -4.72 -1.97
CA ARG A 27 9.14 -3.32 -2.35
C ARG A 27 9.24 -2.41 -1.12
N LEU A 28 8.38 -2.64 -0.12
CA LEU A 28 8.44 -1.91 1.15
C LEU A 28 9.75 -2.20 1.89
N LYS A 29 10.22 -3.43 1.86
CA LYS A 29 11.47 -3.82 2.51
C LYS A 29 12.67 -3.07 1.91
N ILE A 30 12.69 -2.86 0.61
CA ILE A 30 13.75 -2.07 -0.05
C ILE A 30 13.76 -0.64 0.52
N LEU A 31 12.61 0.01 0.62
CA LEU A 31 12.52 1.35 1.20
C LEU A 31 12.94 1.34 2.69
N GLN A 32 12.53 0.33 3.42
CA GLN A 32 12.89 0.20 4.83
C GLN A 32 14.41 0.08 5.00
N ASP A 33 15.04 -0.76 4.20
CA ASP A 33 16.50 -0.98 4.28
C ASP A 33 17.30 0.28 3.89
N MET A 34 16.70 1.15 3.09
CA MET A 34 17.29 2.44 2.71
C MET A 34 17.00 3.56 3.73
N GLY A 35 16.27 3.27 4.80
CA GLY A 35 15.85 4.28 5.78
C GLY A 35 14.80 5.25 5.26
N ARG A 36 14.07 4.87 4.21
CA ARG A 36 13.09 5.73 3.52
C ARG A 36 11.65 5.41 3.85
N LEU A 37 11.37 4.42 4.68
CA LEU A 37 10.02 4.03 5.07
C LEU A 37 9.74 4.48 6.50
N LEU A 38 8.74 5.33 6.69
CA LEU A 38 8.32 5.77 8.02
C LEU A 38 7.31 4.77 8.61
N LEU A 39 6.28 4.44 7.84
CA LEU A 39 5.29 3.44 8.25
C LEU A 39 4.59 2.87 7.01
N ALA A 40 4.03 1.68 7.16
CA ALA A 40 3.17 1.06 6.18
C ALA A 40 2.26 0.06 6.87
N GLY A 41 1.00 0.02 6.45
CA GLY A 41 0.05 -0.94 6.98
C GLY A 41 -1.28 -0.89 6.28
N PRO A 42 -2.07 -1.96 6.41
CA PRO A 42 -3.40 -2.02 5.83
C PRO A 42 -4.43 -1.41 6.78
N PHE A 43 -5.52 -0.90 6.21
CA PHE A 43 -6.71 -0.51 6.97
C PHE A 43 -7.63 -1.73 7.08
N PRO A 44 -7.97 -2.21 8.28
CA PRO A 44 -8.96 -3.26 8.40
C PRO A 44 -10.34 -2.77 7.94
N GLN A 45 -11.12 -3.67 7.34
CA GLN A 45 -12.47 -3.34 6.88
C GLN A 45 -13.42 -3.07 8.06
N VAL A 46 -13.15 -3.68 9.21
CA VAL A 46 -13.92 -3.52 10.45
C VAL A 46 -13.00 -3.07 11.57
N ASP A 47 -13.55 -2.55 12.66
CA ASP A 47 -12.77 -2.05 13.80
C ASP A 47 -12.21 -3.22 14.62
N SER A 48 -11.19 -3.87 14.07
CA SER A 48 -10.50 -5.00 14.69
C SER A 48 -9.10 -5.13 14.12
N GLU A 49 -8.14 -5.50 14.95
CA GLU A 49 -6.78 -5.82 14.51
C GLU A 49 -6.74 -7.10 13.67
N ASN A 50 -7.73 -7.98 13.85
CA ASN A 50 -7.86 -9.25 13.14
C ASN A 50 -9.19 -9.27 12.39
N PRO A 51 -9.31 -8.61 11.23
CA PRO A 51 -10.58 -8.51 10.53
C PRO A 51 -11.08 -9.84 9.95
N GLY A 52 -10.24 -10.87 9.87
CA GLY A 52 -10.64 -12.18 9.34
C GLY A 52 -11.11 -12.08 7.89
N PRO A 53 -12.23 -12.76 7.55
CA PRO A 53 -12.73 -12.78 6.17
C PRO A 53 -13.24 -11.43 5.68
N GLU A 54 -13.50 -10.47 6.57
CA GLU A 54 -13.88 -9.10 6.17
C GLU A 54 -12.74 -8.41 5.43
N GLY A 55 -11.49 -8.75 5.75
CA GLY A 55 -10.33 -8.25 5.04
C GLY A 55 -10.04 -6.78 5.31
N PHE A 56 -9.59 -6.08 4.27
CA PHE A 56 -9.04 -4.73 4.38
C PHE A 56 -9.73 -3.77 3.40
N SER A 57 -9.75 -2.48 3.76
CA SER A 57 -10.34 -1.43 2.93
C SER A 57 -9.30 -0.62 2.16
N GLY A 58 -8.03 -0.79 2.47
CA GLY A 58 -6.96 -0.04 1.84
C GLY A 58 -5.63 -0.17 2.56
N SER A 59 -4.71 0.74 2.23
CA SER A 59 -3.38 0.81 2.83
C SER A 59 -2.92 2.24 3.01
N LEU A 60 -2.08 2.44 4.02
CA LEU A 60 -1.37 3.69 4.22
C LEU A 60 0.13 3.41 4.16
N ILE A 61 0.85 4.19 3.36
CA ILE A 61 2.30 4.15 3.29
C ILE A 61 2.81 5.58 3.41
N VAL A 62 3.78 5.81 4.29
CA VAL A 62 4.48 7.09 4.37
C VAL A 62 5.96 6.80 4.14
N ALA A 63 6.51 7.38 3.08
CA ALA A 63 7.87 7.10 2.67
C ALA A 63 8.50 8.33 2.02
N GLU A 64 9.82 8.29 1.85
CA GLU A 64 10.62 9.39 1.32
C GLU A 64 10.88 9.19 -0.17
N PHE A 65 10.61 10.24 -0.95
CA PHE A 65 10.85 10.27 -2.39
C PHE A 65 11.41 11.62 -2.80
N ASP A 66 12.05 11.67 -3.97
CA ASP A 66 12.67 12.90 -4.50
C ASP A 66 11.63 13.91 -4.99
N SER A 67 10.46 13.44 -5.43
CA SER A 67 9.40 14.29 -5.98
C SER A 67 8.04 13.61 -5.86
N LEU A 68 6.98 14.40 -6.03
CA LEU A 68 5.62 13.87 -6.10
C LEU A 68 5.48 12.88 -7.26
N THR A 69 6.06 13.20 -8.41
CA THR A 69 6.04 12.32 -9.59
C THR A 69 6.71 10.98 -9.28
N ALA A 70 7.86 10.98 -8.58
CA ALA A 70 8.54 9.76 -8.19
C ALA A 70 7.69 8.93 -7.22
N ALA A 71 7.05 9.57 -6.25
CA ALA A 71 6.16 8.89 -5.31
C ALA A 71 4.94 8.27 -6.01
N GLN A 72 4.33 9.00 -6.93
CA GLN A 72 3.20 8.52 -7.73
C GLN A 72 3.59 7.32 -8.58
N LYS A 73 4.75 7.38 -9.23
CA LYS A 73 5.25 6.27 -10.05
C LYS A 73 5.49 5.03 -9.18
N TRP A 74 6.13 5.20 -8.04
CA TRP A 74 6.37 4.08 -7.12
C TRP A 74 5.07 3.44 -6.68
N ALA A 75 4.07 4.25 -6.32
CA ALA A 75 2.76 3.76 -5.89
C ALA A 75 2.02 3.02 -7.01
N ASN A 76 2.06 3.57 -8.23
CA ASN A 76 1.38 2.97 -9.38
C ASN A 76 2.05 1.67 -9.85
N ASP A 77 3.32 1.46 -9.53
CA ASP A 77 4.04 0.23 -9.85
C ASP A 77 3.80 -0.88 -8.82
N ASP A 78 3.02 -0.62 -7.77
CA ASP A 78 2.76 -1.62 -6.73
C ASP A 78 1.98 -2.82 -7.31
N PRO A 79 2.41 -4.07 -7.01
CA PRO A 79 1.66 -5.27 -7.42
C PRO A 79 0.20 -5.25 -6.98
N PHE A 80 -0.13 -4.60 -5.86
CA PHE A 80 -1.50 -4.45 -5.41
C PHE A 80 -2.33 -3.57 -6.35
N PHE A 81 -1.70 -2.59 -7.00
CA PHE A 81 -2.41 -1.80 -8.00
C PHE A 81 -2.59 -2.57 -9.30
N HIS A 82 -1.52 -3.20 -9.79
CA HIS A 82 -1.54 -3.97 -11.03
C HIS A 82 -2.49 -5.18 -10.99
N SER A 83 -2.64 -5.81 -9.82
CA SER A 83 -3.52 -6.98 -9.66
C SER A 83 -4.98 -6.61 -9.39
N GLY A 84 -5.29 -5.32 -9.22
CA GLY A 84 -6.64 -4.87 -8.93
C GLY A 84 -7.04 -4.94 -7.46
N VAL A 85 -6.10 -5.10 -6.53
CA VAL A 85 -6.36 -4.93 -5.09
C VAL A 85 -6.74 -3.49 -4.83
N TYR A 86 -5.89 -2.55 -5.27
CA TYR A 86 -6.18 -1.12 -5.17
C TYR A 86 -7.02 -0.67 -6.35
N ARG A 87 -8.13 0.00 -6.08
CA ARG A 87 -8.95 0.66 -7.13
C ARG A 87 -8.59 2.12 -7.29
N GLU A 88 -7.96 2.72 -6.28
CA GLU A 88 -7.65 4.15 -6.25
C GLU A 88 -6.44 4.38 -5.37
N ILE A 89 -5.52 5.24 -5.81
CA ILE A 89 -4.36 5.66 -5.04
C ILE A 89 -4.31 7.18 -5.03
N GLU A 90 -4.15 7.75 -3.84
CA GLU A 90 -3.95 9.17 -3.64
C GLU A 90 -2.57 9.38 -3.02
N VAL A 91 -1.76 10.28 -3.61
CA VAL A 91 -0.41 10.59 -3.13
C VAL A 91 -0.34 12.05 -2.79
N LYS A 92 0.10 12.37 -1.58
CA LYS A 92 0.25 13.74 -1.09
C LYS A 92 1.62 13.96 -0.46
N PRO A 93 2.22 15.14 -0.71
CA PRO A 93 3.43 15.54 0.01
C PRO A 93 3.14 15.75 1.49
#